data_787a657ec0a46beb60264aa2c6a6ec89
#
_entry.id   787a657ec0a46beb60264aa2c6a6ec89
#
_cell.length_a   1.000
_cell.length_b   1.000
_cell.length_c   1.000
_cell.angle_alpha   90.00
_cell.angle_beta   90.00
_cell.angle_gamma   90.00
#
_symmetry.space_group_name_H-M   'P 1'
#
loop_
_entity.id
_entity.type
_entity.pdbx_description
1 polymer ?
#
loop_
_entity_poly.entity_id
_entity_poly.type
_entity_poly.pdbx_seq_one_letter_code
_entity_poly.pdbx_strand_id
1 'polypeptide(L)' 'MEFYNVKTRQKVDIPESDLRKRTMVQKNGKHAYAVTGKENGTSLVRFVSKQQYDALQVPEIEGS' A
#
# COMPACT_ATOMS: atom_id res chain seq x y z
N MET A 1 -2.12 -2.59 9.56
CA MET A 1 -0.83 -2.15 8.99
C MET A 1 -0.63 -0.68 9.26
N GLU A 2 0.57 -0.30 9.67
CA GLU A 2 0.87 1.09 10.01
C GLU A 2 1.27 1.89 8.78
N PHE A 3 0.66 3.06 8.62
CA PHE A 3 0.98 4.02 7.58
C PHE A 3 1.34 5.35 8.21
N TYR A 4 2.11 6.14 7.48
CA TYR A 4 2.44 7.49 7.91
C TYR A 4 1.70 8.50 7.03
N ASN A 5 0.86 9.30 7.67
CA ASN A 5 0.12 10.34 6.97
C ASN A 5 0.92 11.64 7.01
N VAL A 6 1.49 12.03 5.86
CA VAL A 6 2.35 13.22 5.79
C VAL A 6 1.55 14.53 5.98
N LYS A 7 0.26 14.51 5.70
CA LYS A 7 -0.56 15.71 5.87
C LYS A 7 -0.80 16.04 7.33
N THR A 8 -1.04 15.02 8.15
CA THR A 8 -1.27 15.21 9.57
C THR A 8 -0.03 14.94 10.41
N ARG A 9 1.02 14.42 9.78
CA ARG A 9 2.28 14.02 10.43
C ARG A 9 2.04 13.04 11.56
N GLN A 10 1.12 12.11 11.35
CA GLN A 10 0.77 11.09 12.35
C GLN A 10 0.82 9.71 11.73
N LYS A 11 1.13 8.75 12.57
CA LYS A 11 1.04 7.35 12.18
C LYS A 11 -0.40 6.89 12.28
N VAL A 12 -0.81 6.10 11.31
CA VAL A 12 -2.18 5.60 11.22
C VAL A 12 -2.15 4.09 11.10
N ASP A 13 -2.99 3.41 11.85
CA ASP A 13 -3.14 1.98 11.73
C ASP A 13 -4.41 1.69 10.93
N ILE A 14 -4.24 1.07 9.76
CA ILE A 14 -5.36 0.73 8.88
C ILE A 14 -5.54 -0.78 8.90
N PRO A 15 -6.76 -1.27 9.21
CA PRO A 15 -7.03 -2.71 9.23
C PRO A 15 -6.87 -3.33 7.84
N GLU A 16 -6.49 -4.60 7.81
CA GLU A 16 -6.26 -5.30 6.54
C GLU A 16 -7.50 -5.32 5.64
N SER A 17 -8.69 -5.28 6.23
CA SER A 17 -9.92 -5.26 5.45
C SER A 17 -10.06 -4.01 4.58
N ASP A 18 -9.39 -2.93 4.96
CA ASP A 18 -9.41 -1.67 4.21
C ASP A 18 -8.18 -1.51 3.32
N LEU A 19 -7.29 -2.48 3.33
CA LEU A 19 -6.07 -2.42 2.52
C LEU A 19 -6.30 -3.03 1.15
N ARG A 20 -5.51 -2.54 0.20
CA ARG A 20 -5.43 -3.11 -1.14
C ARG A 20 -3.96 -3.13 -1.54
N LYS A 21 -3.51 -4.21 -2.11
CA LYS A 21 -2.13 -4.27 -2.61
C LYS A 21 -2.13 -4.10 -4.11
N ARG A 22 -1.05 -3.54 -4.63
CA ARG A 22 -0.91 -3.32 -6.06
C ARG A 22 0.55 -3.44 -6.47
N THR A 23 0.74 -3.89 -7.70
CA THR A 23 2.06 -3.96 -8.31
C THR A 23 2.17 -2.86 -9.35
N MET A 24 3.27 -2.13 -9.33
CA MET A 24 3.53 -1.08 -10.31
C MET A 24 4.79 -1.44 -11.09
N VAL A 25 4.79 -1.15 -12.39
CA VAL A 25 5.97 -1.35 -13.23
C VAL A 25 6.66 0.00 -13.39
N GLN A 26 7.94 0.04 -13.03
CA GLN A 26 8.75 1.24 -13.18
C GLN A 26 9.32 1.34 -14.59
N LYS A 27 9.80 2.53 -14.94
CA LYS A 27 10.36 2.79 -16.27
C LYS A 27 11.53 1.87 -16.62
N ASN A 28 12.26 1.42 -15.62
CA ASN A 28 13.41 0.54 -15.81
C ASN A 28 13.02 -0.95 -15.91
N GLY A 29 11.73 -1.25 -15.97
CA GLY A 29 11.24 -2.62 -16.04
C GLY A 29 11.13 -3.34 -14.71
N LYS A 30 11.52 -2.70 -13.62
CA LYS A 30 11.41 -3.31 -12.30
C LYS A 30 10.00 -3.15 -11.74
N HIS A 31 9.59 -4.13 -10.96
CA HIS A 31 8.28 -4.12 -10.31
C HIS A 31 8.42 -3.54 -8.90
N ALA A 32 7.52 -2.63 -8.57
CA ALA A 32 7.41 -2.09 -7.22
C ALA A 32 6.12 -2.61 -6.60
N TYR A 33 6.21 -3.04 -5.36
CA TYR A 33 5.07 -3.57 -4.63
C TYR A 33 4.62 -2.55 -3.60
N ALA A 34 3.32 -2.29 -3.56
CA ALA A 34 2.77 -1.27 -2.67
C ALA A 34 1.47 -1.74 -2.07
N VAL A 35 1.16 -1.19 -0.91
CA VAL A 35 -0.11 -1.39 -0.22
C VAL A 35 -0.77 -0.03 -0.07
N THR A 36 -2.05 0.05 -0.38
CA THR A 36 -2.80 1.29 -0.28
C THR A 36 -3.89 1.15 0.77
N GLY A 37 -4.21 2.26 1.41
CA GLY A 37 -5.30 2.34 2.36
C GLY A 37 -5.92 3.71 2.33
N LYS A 38 -7.11 3.86 2.89
CA LYS A 38 -7.79 5.16 2.99
C LYS A 38 -8.05 5.51 4.44
N GLU A 39 -7.81 6.77 4.76
CA GLU A 39 -8.17 7.33 6.06
C GLU A 39 -8.80 8.70 5.83
N ASN A 40 -10.02 8.87 6.31
CA ASN A 40 -10.77 10.14 6.19
C ASN A 40 -10.74 10.72 4.78
N GLY A 41 -10.88 9.86 3.77
CA GLY A 41 -10.85 10.28 2.38
C GLY A 41 -9.47 10.49 1.80
N THR A 42 -8.42 10.31 2.60
CA THR A 42 -7.04 10.44 2.14
C THR A 42 -6.50 9.07 1.78
N SER A 43 -5.96 8.95 0.57
CA SER A 43 -5.31 7.71 0.14
C SER A 43 -3.87 7.68 0.63
N LEU A 44 -3.50 6.61 1.31
CA LEU A 44 -2.16 6.40 1.81
C LEU A 44 -1.52 5.25 1.04
N VAL A 45 -0.23 5.37 0.77
CA VAL A 45 0.51 4.34 0.03
C VAL A 45 1.77 4.00 0.80
N ARG A 46 2.07 2.71 0.89
CA ARG A 46 3.30 2.24 1.50
C ARG A 46 3.96 1.22 0.59
N PHE A 47 5.21 1.45 0.26
CA PHE A 47 5.98 0.49 -0.52
C PHE A 47 6.46 -0.63 0.39
N VAL A 48 6.35 -1.86 -0.10
CA VAL A 48 6.72 -3.05 0.65
C VAL A 48 7.62 -3.92 -0.23
N SER A 49 8.34 -4.85 0.42
CA SER A 49 9.12 -5.83 -0.32
C SER A 49 8.21 -6.90 -0.92
N LYS A 50 8.73 -7.64 -1.90
CA LYS A 50 7.98 -8.75 -2.48
C LYS A 50 7.59 -9.78 -1.43
N GLN A 51 8.48 -10.02 -0.48
CA GLN A 51 8.21 -10.98 0.59
C GLN A 51 7.03 -10.53 1.45
N GLN A 52 6.99 -9.25 1.81
CA GLN A 52 5.87 -8.69 2.55
C GLN A 52 4.59 -8.71 1.72
N TYR A 53 4.71 -8.38 0.44
CA TYR A 53 3.58 -8.38 -0.48
C TYR A 53 2.93 -9.76 -0.57
N ASP A 54 3.76 -10.81 -0.72
CA ASP A 54 3.26 -12.17 -0.83
C ASP A 54 2.65 -12.67 0.48
N ALA A 55 3.13 -12.17 1.61
CA ALA A 55 2.62 -12.56 2.92
C ALA A 55 1.30 -11.86 3.26
N LEU A 56 0.99 -10.75 2.60
CA LEU A 56 -0.24 -10.03 2.87
C LEU A 56 -1.44 -10.73 2.24
N GLN A 57 -2.46 -10.96 3.06
CA GLN A 57 -3.70 -11.59 2.59
C GLN A 57 -4.76 -10.51 2.34
N VAL A 58 -4.45 -9.57 1.45
CA VAL A 58 -5.36 -8.49 1.10
C VAL A 58 -5.67 -8.55 -0.38
N PRO A 59 -6.83 -8.01 -0.82
CA PRO A 59 -7.17 -8.00 -2.24
C PRO A 59 -6.15 -7.21 -3.04
N GLU A 60 -5.88 -7.70 -4.25
CA GLU A 60 -4.99 -7.03 -5.18
C GLU A 60 -5.81 -6.16 -6.13
N ILE A 61 -5.40 -4.89 -6.25
CA ILE A 61 -5.95 -4.00 -7.25
C ILE A 61 -5.10 -4.17 -8.50
N GLU A 62 -5.75 -4.42 -9.64
CA GLU A 62 -5.02 -4.46 -10.89
C GLU A 62 -4.33 -3.13 -11.10
N GLY A 63 -3.02 -3.17 -11.13
CA GLY A 63 -2.22 -1.98 -11.33
C GLY A 63 -2.39 -1.49 -12.75
N SER A 64 -2.79 -0.29 -12.85
CA SER A 64 -2.80 0.40 -14.15
C SER A 64 -1.52 1.19 -14.29
#